data_c9be02c937ea1b2926d076c91d66f7f1
#
_entry.id   c9be02c937ea1b2926d076c91d66f7f1
#
_cell.length_a   1.000
_cell.length_b   1.000
_cell.length_c   1.000
_cell.angle_alpha   90.00
_cell.angle_beta   90.00
_cell.angle_gamma   90.00
#
_symmetry.space_group_name_H-M   'P 1'
#
loop_
_entity.id
_entity.type
_entity.pdbx_description
1 polymer ?
#
loop_
_entity_poly.entity_id
_entity_poly.type
_entity_poly.pdbx_seq_one_letter_code
_entity_poly.pdbx_strand_id
1 'polypeptide(L)'
;MNTALQCRDPVVVLEHVDLYPSAGEVPAGEWDFCLPVGRAAVRRAGSEVTVLSYLAMTGYVLEAVTRVGTVDAEVIDLRWLDRASVDWDTIGESIRKTNRVLIVEQGALGTSYGGWLADEIQRRFFDWLDHPVQRVTGGEASPTISKVLERAAIARTEEVADALIEIAKA
;
A
#
# COMPACT_ATOMS: atom_id res chain seq x y z
N MET A 1 10.33 -1.67 -14.24
CA MET A 1 11.29 -0.96 -15.10
C MET A 1 10.94 -1.15 -16.58
N ASN A 2 10.93 -2.34 -17.15
CA ASN A 2 10.68 -2.55 -18.60
C ASN A 2 9.40 -1.88 -19.09
N THR A 3 8.30 -2.01 -18.38
CA THR A 3 7.03 -1.33 -18.69
C THR A 3 7.21 0.20 -18.79
N ALA A 4 7.93 0.80 -17.83
CA ALA A 4 8.19 2.24 -17.83
C ALA A 4 9.01 2.69 -19.05
N LEU A 5 10.00 1.87 -19.46
CA LEU A 5 10.81 2.16 -20.65
C LEU A 5 10.03 2.03 -21.96
N GLN A 6 8.94 1.26 -21.98
CA GLN A 6 8.08 1.09 -23.16
C GLN A 6 6.93 2.11 -23.21
N CYS A 7 6.66 2.84 -22.14
CA CYS A 7 5.66 3.90 -22.13
C CYS A 7 6.08 5.04 -23.07
N ARG A 8 5.10 5.64 -23.73
CA ARG A 8 5.32 6.82 -24.58
C ARG A 8 5.31 8.12 -23.79
N ASP A 9 4.71 8.10 -22.62
CA ASP A 9 4.65 9.24 -21.71
C ASP A 9 5.84 9.23 -20.75
N PRO A 10 6.24 10.38 -20.19
CA PRO A 10 7.23 10.44 -19.14
C PRO A 10 6.80 9.62 -17.91
N VAL A 11 7.65 8.75 -17.41
CA VAL A 11 7.39 7.89 -16.25
C VAL A 11 8.40 8.19 -15.15
N VAL A 12 7.91 8.45 -13.95
CA VAL A 12 8.73 8.55 -12.73
C VAL A 12 8.71 7.20 -12.03
N VAL A 13 9.86 6.58 -11.86
CA VAL A 13 10.02 5.33 -11.11
C VAL A 13 10.46 5.68 -9.70
N LEU A 14 9.63 5.33 -8.73
CA LEU A 14 9.93 5.50 -7.31
C LEU A 14 10.58 4.22 -6.78
N GLU A 15 11.70 4.37 -6.09
CA GLU A 15 12.45 3.28 -5.48
C GLU A 15 12.63 3.54 -3.97
N HIS A 16 12.75 2.47 -3.21
CA HIS A 16 13.06 2.55 -1.78
C HIS A 16 14.37 1.81 -1.50
N VAL A 17 15.30 2.50 -0.89
CA VAL A 17 16.68 2.00 -0.66
C VAL A 17 16.71 0.70 0.15
N ASP A 18 15.82 0.54 1.12
CA ASP A 18 15.74 -0.65 1.95
C ASP A 18 15.27 -1.90 1.19
N LEU A 19 14.74 -1.74 -0.03
CA LEU A 19 14.35 -2.86 -0.88
C LEU A 19 15.51 -3.40 -1.73
N TYR A 20 16.61 -2.66 -1.89
CA TYR A 20 17.74 -3.10 -2.74
C TYR A 20 18.40 -4.41 -2.31
N PRO A 21 18.57 -4.71 -1.00
CA PRO A 21 19.12 -5.99 -0.59
C PRO A 21 18.11 -7.14 -0.66
N SER A 22 16.85 -6.87 -0.99
CA SER A 22 15.81 -7.90 -1.03
C SER A 22 16.00 -8.82 -2.22
N ALA A 23 15.90 -10.12 -1.99
CA ALA A 23 15.88 -11.12 -3.04
C ALA A 23 14.45 -11.52 -3.39
N GLY A 24 14.20 -11.86 -4.65
CA GLY A 24 12.90 -12.31 -5.13
C GLY A 24 13.00 -13.10 -6.42
N GLU A 25 11.95 -13.84 -6.75
CA GLU A 25 11.85 -14.54 -8.02
C GLU A 25 11.64 -13.56 -9.17
N VAL A 26 12.33 -13.78 -10.26
CA VAL A 26 12.18 -13.04 -11.51
C VAL A 26 11.90 -14.01 -12.65
N PRO A 27 11.10 -13.62 -13.68
CA PRO A 27 10.88 -14.46 -14.86
C PRO A 27 12.21 -14.82 -15.54
N ALA A 28 12.53 -16.11 -15.61
CA ALA A 28 13.75 -16.58 -16.23
C ALA A 28 13.64 -16.57 -17.76
N GLY A 29 14.61 -15.96 -18.42
CA GLY A 29 14.72 -15.94 -19.88
C GLY A 29 13.83 -14.91 -20.60
N GLU A 30 13.04 -14.11 -19.90
CA GLU A 30 12.20 -13.07 -20.47
C GLU A 30 12.79 -11.68 -20.15
N TRP A 31 13.74 -11.25 -20.95
CA TRP A 31 14.40 -9.94 -20.76
C TRP A 31 13.48 -8.75 -20.97
N ASP A 32 12.40 -8.92 -21.68
CA ASP A 32 11.37 -7.93 -22.04
C ASP A 32 10.07 -8.08 -21.23
N PHE A 33 10.08 -8.89 -20.17
CA PHE A 33 8.92 -9.05 -19.30
C PHE A 33 8.38 -7.70 -18.81
N CYS A 34 7.11 -7.44 -19.12
CA CYS A 34 6.40 -6.23 -18.75
C CYS A 34 5.16 -6.55 -17.91
N LEU A 35 4.99 -5.81 -16.83
CA LEU A 35 3.74 -5.79 -16.09
C LEU A 35 2.78 -4.79 -16.75
N PRO A 36 1.49 -5.07 -16.83
CA PRO A 36 0.51 -4.11 -17.36
C PRO A 36 0.51 -2.81 -16.56
N VAL A 37 0.39 -1.69 -17.27
CA VAL A 37 0.18 -0.36 -16.67
C VAL A 37 -1.11 -0.38 -15.86
N GLY A 38 -1.11 0.27 -14.70
CA GLY A 38 -2.31 0.43 -13.88
C GLY A 38 -2.81 -0.87 -13.24
N ARG A 39 -1.94 -1.88 -13.07
CA ARG A 39 -2.31 -3.12 -12.38
C ARG A 39 -1.65 -3.21 -11.02
N ALA A 40 -2.49 -3.24 -10.00
CA ALA A 40 -2.10 -3.57 -8.63
C ALA A 40 -1.77 -5.08 -8.48
N ALA A 41 -1.19 -5.45 -7.36
CA ALA A 41 -0.93 -6.84 -7.04
C ALA A 41 -1.51 -7.22 -5.68
N VAL A 42 -2.35 -8.23 -5.65
CA VAL A 42 -2.75 -8.88 -4.41
C VAL A 42 -1.55 -9.71 -3.92
N ARG A 43 -0.91 -9.25 -2.85
CA ARG A 43 0.26 -9.88 -2.23
C ARG A 43 -0.14 -10.95 -1.21
N ARG A 44 -1.30 -10.80 -0.62
CA ARG A 44 -1.94 -11.75 0.26
C ARG A 44 -3.46 -11.64 0.07
N ALA A 45 -4.11 -12.77 -0.15
CA ALA A 45 -5.57 -12.82 -0.15
C ALA A 45 -6.11 -12.77 1.29
N GLY A 46 -7.28 -12.19 1.46
CA GLY A 46 -7.97 -12.08 2.75
C GLY A 46 -9.42 -11.64 2.57
N SER A 47 -10.18 -11.63 3.67
CA SER A 47 -11.62 -11.38 3.61
C SER A 47 -12.17 -10.40 4.65
N GLU A 48 -11.35 -9.91 5.58
CA GLU A 48 -11.83 -9.05 6.68
C GLU A 48 -11.44 -7.57 6.50
N VAL A 49 -10.23 -7.28 5.97
CA VAL A 49 -9.73 -5.92 5.81
C VAL A 49 -8.97 -5.79 4.49
N THR A 50 -9.26 -4.78 3.70
CA THR A 50 -8.44 -4.39 2.54
C THR A 50 -7.31 -3.49 3.03
N VAL A 51 -6.07 -3.89 2.82
CA VAL A 51 -4.89 -3.07 3.14
C VAL A 51 -4.20 -2.64 1.85
N LEU A 52 -4.14 -1.33 1.62
CA LEU A 52 -3.50 -0.73 0.46
C LEU A 52 -2.14 -0.16 0.85
N SER A 53 -1.11 -0.52 0.12
CA SER A 53 0.25 -0.05 0.39
C SER A 53 1.09 0.00 -0.88
N TYR A 54 2.29 0.54 -0.79
CA TYR A 54 3.26 0.60 -1.88
C TYR A 54 4.70 0.67 -1.36
N LEU A 55 5.65 0.36 -2.20
CA LEU A 55 7.09 0.33 -1.90
C LEU A 55 7.40 -0.53 -0.66
N ALA A 56 8.30 -0.07 0.21
CA ALA A 56 8.72 -0.80 1.40
C ALA A 56 7.56 -1.06 2.37
N MET A 57 6.53 -0.21 2.40
CA MET A 57 5.42 -0.38 3.33
C MET A 57 4.62 -1.66 3.07
N THR A 58 4.62 -2.19 1.85
CA THR A 58 4.02 -3.50 1.57
C THR A 58 4.68 -4.62 2.39
N GLY A 59 6.00 -4.56 2.55
CA GLY A 59 6.74 -5.50 3.41
C GLY A 59 6.35 -5.38 4.88
N TYR A 60 6.27 -4.16 5.41
CA TYR A 60 5.85 -3.89 6.79
C TYR A 60 4.42 -4.38 7.06
N VAL A 61 3.51 -4.18 6.09
CA VAL A 61 2.13 -4.69 6.19
C VAL A 61 2.10 -6.22 6.24
N LEU A 62 2.81 -6.92 5.36
CA LEU A 62 2.87 -8.38 5.35
C LEU A 62 3.44 -8.94 6.66
N GLU A 63 4.47 -8.29 7.21
CA GLU A 63 5.01 -8.63 8.52
C GLU A 63 3.99 -8.40 9.64
N ALA A 64 3.30 -7.24 9.65
CA ALA A 64 2.26 -6.92 10.63
C ALA A 64 1.11 -7.93 10.61
N VAL A 65 0.60 -8.28 9.43
CA VAL A 65 -0.46 -9.29 9.27
C VAL A 65 -0.01 -10.65 9.81
N THR A 66 1.23 -11.05 9.50
CA THR A 66 1.80 -12.31 10.01
C THR A 66 1.91 -12.29 11.54
N ARG A 67 2.35 -11.18 12.12
CA ARG A 67 2.52 -10.99 13.57
C ARG A 67 1.19 -10.99 14.32
N VAL A 68 0.18 -10.32 13.76
CA VAL A 68 -1.18 -10.28 14.34
C VAL A 68 -1.84 -11.66 14.28
N GLY A 69 -1.78 -12.32 13.12
CA GLY A 69 -2.23 -13.70 12.93
C GLY A 69 -3.74 -13.97 13.09
N THR A 70 -4.50 -13.01 13.62
CA THR A 70 -5.93 -13.13 13.91
C THR A 70 -6.83 -12.34 12.97
N VAL A 71 -6.25 -11.51 12.10
CA VAL A 71 -6.97 -10.69 11.12
C VAL A 71 -6.68 -11.20 9.71
N ASP A 72 -7.74 -11.55 8.98
CA ASP A 72 -7.63 -12.03 7.60
C ASP A 72 -7.61 -10.84 6.60
N ALA A 73 -6.48 -10.12 6.59
CA ALA A 73 -6.29 -8.96 5.74
C ALA A 73 -5.90 -9.33 4.31
N GLU A 74 -6.56 -8.72 3.32
CA GLU A 74 -6.13 -8.71 1.92
C GLU A 74 -5.15 -7.57 1.69
N VAL A 75 -3.92 -7.91 1.31
CA VAL A 75 -2.84 -6.93 1.11
C VAL A 75 -2.64 -6.68 -0.38
N ILE A 76 -2.84 -5.43 -0.78
CA ILE A 76 -2.73 -4.97 -2.16
C ILE A 76 -1.55 -3.99 -2.27
N ASP A 77 -0.58 -4.35 -3.08
CA ASP A 77 0.50 -3.47 -3.53
C ASP A 77 0.01 -2.67 -4.74
N LEU A 78 -0.12 -1.37 -4.59
CA LEU A 78 -0.68 -0.47 -5.61
C LEU A 78 0.17 -0.43 -6.88
N ARG A 79 1.49 -0.51 -6.79
CA ARG A 79 2.48 -0.44 -7.88
C ARG A 79 2.42 0.84 -8.70
N TRP A 80 1.24 1.30 -9.07
CA TRP A 80 0.99 2.50 -9.86
C TRP A 80 0.30 3.55 -9.01
N LEU A 81 0.92 4.73 -8.91
CA LEU A 81 0.42 5.85 -8.09
C LEU A 81 -0.08 7.01 -8.96
N ASP A 82 -0.06 6.86 -10.28
CA ASP A 82 -0.70 7.80 -11.18
C ASP A 82 -2.22 7.75 -11.02
N ARG A 83 -2.83 8.90 -10.80
CA ARG A 83 -4.27 9.03 -10.52
C ARG A 83 -5.16 8.51 -11.65
N ALA A 84 -4.68 8.56 -12.89
CA ALA A 84 -5.42 8.06 -14.05
C ALA A 84 -5.33 6.53 -14.21
N SER A 85 -4.30 5.91 -13.63
CA SER A 85 -3.99 4.48 -13.82
C SER A 85 -4.18 3.66 -12.54
N VAL A 86 -4.92 4.15 -11.55
CA VAL A 86 -5.23 3.37 -10.33
C VAL A 86 -6.10 2.17 -10.71
N ASP A 87 -5.74 1.00 -10.22
CA ASP A 87 -6.49 -0.25 -10.41
C ASP A 87 -7.75 -0.30 -9.53
N TRP A 88 -8.75 0.51 -9.92
CA TRP A 88 -10.02 0.59 -9.20
C TRP A 88 -10.82 -0.71 -9.23
N ASP A 89 -10.59 -1.57 -10.21
CA ASP A 89 -11.25 -2.88 -10.31
C ASP A 89 -10.77 -3.79 -9.17
N THR A 90 -9.45 -3.99 -9.05
CA THR A 90 -8.85 -4.80 -7.98
C THR A 90 -9.17 -4.23 -6.59
N ILE A 91 -9.03 -2.90 -6.41
CA ILE A 91 -9.34 -2.24 -5.14
C ILE A 91 -10.82 -2.39 -4.80
N GLY A 92 -11.71 -2.15 -5.76
CA GLY A 92 -13.15 -2.22 -5.57
C GLY A 92 -13.67 -3.63 -5.28
N GLU A 93 -13.10 -4.66 -5.92
CA GLU A 93 -13.41 -6.06 -5.60
C GLU A 93 -13.05 -6.40 -4.16
N SER A 94 -11.88 -5.97 -3.71
CA SER A 94 -11.43 -6.16 -2.32
C SER A 94 -12.34 -5.43 -1.34
N ILE A 95 -12.65 -4.16 -1.57
CA ILE A 95 -13.49 -3.35 -0.69
C ILE A 95 -14.90 -3.95 -0.55
N ARG A 96 -15.52 -4.39 -1.65
CA ARG A 96 -16.85 -5.03 -1.62
C ARG A 96 -16.88 -6.33 -0.83
N LYS A 97 -15.74 -6.99 -0.70
CA LYS A 97 -15.59 -8.22 0.07
C LYS A 97 -15.33 -7.96 1.55
N THR A 98 -14.53 -6.95 1.87
CA THR A 98 -14.01 -6.71 3.22
C THR A 98 -14.75 -5.62 4.00
N ASN A 99 -15.35 -4.66 3.30
CA ASN A 99 -16.06 -3.48 3.82
C ASN A 99 -15.21 -2.55 4.71
N ARG A 100 -13.91 -2.84 4.88
CA ARG A 100 -12.96 -2.11 5.72
C ARG A 100 -11.68 -1.83 4.95
N VAL A 101 -11.17 -0.61 5.06
CA VAL A 101 -9.98 -0.18 4.32
C VAL A 101 -8.96 0.47 5.25
N LEU A 102 -7.74 -0.03 5.19
CA LEU A 102 -6.55 0.54 5.82
C LEU A 102 -5.55 0.92 4.72
N ILE A 103 -5.13 2.18 4.67
CA ILE A 103 -4.05 2.63 3.80
C ILE A 103 -2.79 2.77 4.64
N VAL A 104 -1.70 2.16 4.19
CA VAL A 104 -0.40 2.20 4.89
C VAL A 104 0.65 2.81 3.99
N GLU A 105 1.21 3.92 4.43
CA GLU A 105 2.21 4.68 3.67
C GLU A 105 3.25 5.33 4.56
N GLN A 106 4.42 5.63 4.03
CA GLN A 106 5.51 6.22 4.77
C GLN A 106 5.41 7.75 4.87
N GLY A 107 4.72 8.37 3.94
CA GLY A 107 4.60 9.82 3.85
C GLY A 107 3.83 10.43 5.02
N ALA A 108 3.99 11.73 5.23
CA ALA A 108 3.31 12.47 6.29
C ALA A 108 1.79 12.56 6.07
N LEU A 109 1.03 12.57 7.15
CA LEU A 109 -0.45 12.53 7.14
C LEU A 109 -1.08 13.58 6.21
N GLY A 110 -0.58 14.82 6.24
CA GLY A 110 -1.18 15.94 5.52
C GLY A 110 -0.80 16.05 4.04
N THR A 111 0.25 15.38 3.58
CA THR A 111 0.84 15.60 2.25
C THR A 111 1.02 14.34 1.39
N SER A 112 0.73 13.17 1.94
CA SER A 112 0.95 11.90 1.27
C SER A 112 -0.19 11.49 0.34
N TYR A 113 0.11 10.57 -0.56
CA TYR A 113 -0.79 10.05 -1.58
C TYR A 113 -2.08 9.43 -1.00
N GLY A 114 -1.97 8.78 0.15
CA GLY A 114 -3.09 8.10 0.80
C GLY A 114 -4.23 9.03 1.22
N GLY A 115 -3.97 10.33 1.40
CA GLY A 115 -5.03 11.31 1.65
C GLY A 115 -5.98 11.46 0.46
N TRP A 116 -5.43 11.60 -0.75
CA TRP A 116 -6.21 11.61 -1.98
C TRP A 116 -6.89 10.25 -2.22
N LEU A 117 -6.17 9.15 -2.00
CA LEU A 117 -6.70 7.80 -2.20
C LEU A 117 -7.88 7.51 -1.27
N ALA A 118 -7.82 7.94 0.00
CA ALA A 118 -8.90 7.80 0.96
C ALA A 118 -10.15 8.59 0.53
N ASP A 119 -9.99 9.82 0.04
CA ASP A 119 -11.11 10.64 -0.49
C ASP A 119 -11.77 9.95 -1.69
N GLU A 120 -10.97 9.44 -2.64
CA GLU A 120 -11.50 8.74 -3.81
C GLU A 120 -12.20 7.41 -3.44
N ILE A 121 -11.66 6.65 -2.49
CA ILE A 121 -12.30 5.43 -1.99
C ILE A 121 -13.64 5.79 -1.33
N GLN A 122 -13.65 6.81 -0.48
CA GLN A 122 -14.87 7.27 0.17
C GLN A 122 -15.95 7.67 -0.85
N ARG A 123 -15.58 8.36 -1.93
CA ARG A 123 -16.52 8.76 -2.99
C ARG A 123 -17.04 7.59 -3.82
N ARG A 124 -16.19 6.63 -4.13
CA ARG A 124 -16.51 5.52 -5.06
C ARG A 124 -17.21 4.36 -4.38
N PHE A 125 -16.90 4.12 -3.11
CA PHE A 125 -17.27 2.91 -2.39
C PHE A 125 -17.99 3.19 -1.06
N PHE A 126 -18.52 4.39 -0.85
CA PHE A 126 -19.21 4.78 0.39
C PHE A 126 -20.23 3.75 0.87
N ASP A 127 -21.07 3.26 -0.03
CA ASP A 127 -22.14 2.30 0.28
C ASP A 127 -21.63 0.90 0.67
N TRP A 128 -20.33 0.66 0.53
CA TRP A 128 -19.68 -0.60 0.87
C TRP A 128 -18.83 -0.52 2.13
N LEU A 129 -18.62 0.66 2.67
CA LEU A 129 -17.75 0.88 3.83
C LEU A 129 -18.54 0.79 5.13
N ASP A 130 -18.14 -0.09 6.03
CA ASP A 130 -18.66 -0.16 7.40
C ASP A 130 -18.07 0.94 8.28
N HIS A 131 -16.85 1.42 7.94
CA HIS A 131 -16.10 2.42 8.69
C HIS A 131 -15.43 3.44 7.77
N PRO A 132 -15.06 4.63 8.29
CA PRO A 132 -14.19 5.54 7.57
C PRO A 132 -12.87 4.86 7.17
N VAL A 133 -12.34 5.20 6.00
CA VAL A 133 -11.02 4.73 5.56
C VAL A 133 -9.96 5.15 6.59
N GLN A 134 -9.28 4.18 7.18
CA GLN A 134 -8.20 4.43 8.14
C GLN A 134 -6.85 4.56 7.43
N ARG A 135 -5.94 5.31 8.05
CA ARG A 135 -4.58 5.50 7.50
C ARG A 135 -3.53 5.35 8.59
N VAL A 136 -2.50 4.57 8.29
CA VAL A 136 -1.23 4.56 9.03
C VAL A 136 -0.20 5.29 8.17
N THR A 137 0.36 6.37 8.70
CA THR A 137 1.26 7.27 7.97
C THR A 137 2.50 7.55 8.80
N GLY A 138 3.51 8.13 8.18
CA GLY A 138 4.57 8.79 8.93
C GLY A 138 4.07 9.99 9.71
N GLY A 139 4.91 10.49 10.61
CA GLY A 139 4.65 11.72 11.37
C GLY A 139 4.62 12.96 10.48
N GLU A 140 4.12 14.07 11.00
CA GLU A 140 4.03 15.33 10.24
C GLU A 140 5.39 16.03 10.03
N ALA A 141 6.38 15.70 10.85
CA ALA A 141 7.73 16.23 10.71
C ALA A 141 8.49 15.50 9.60
N SER A 142 9.24 16.24 8.78
CA SER A 142 10.16 15.63 7.82
C SER A 142 11.18 14.74 8.54
N PRO A 143 11.48 13.54 8.03
CA PRO A 143 12.50 12.68 8.59
C PRO A 143 13.84 13.40 8.66
N THR A 144 14.56 13.21 9.75
CA THR A 144 15.89 13.80 9.97
C THR A 144 17.00 12.81 9.60
N ILE A 145 18.24 13.28 9.51
CA ILE A 145 19.41 12.41 9.25
C ILE A 145 19.69 11.46 10.42
N SER A 146 19.22 11.76 11.63
CA SER A 146 19.35 10.88 12.78
C SER A 146 18.45 9.64 12.61
N LYS A 147 19.03 8.45 12.54
CA LYS A 147 18.29 7.18 12.41
C LYS A 147 17.26 6.96 13.52
N VAL A 148 17.48 7.50 14.71
CA VAL A 148 16.53 7.40 15.83
C VAL A 148 15.31 8.27 15.58
N LEU A 149 15.53 9.52 15.14
CA LEU A 149 14.43 10.45 14.82
C LEU A 149 13.72 10.07 13.53
N GLU A 150 14.46 9.57 12.54
CA GLU A 150 13.87 9.03 11.31
C GLU A 150 12.90 7.89 11.61
N ARG A 151 13.32 6.91 12.43
CA ARG A 151 12.47 5.81 12.87
C ARG A 151 11.21 6.25 13.62
N ALA A 152 11.29 7.38 14.33
CA ALA A 152 10.14 7.96 15.03
C ALA A 152 9.21 8.75 14.09
N ALA A 153 9.69 9.11 12.89
CA ALA A 153 8.94 9.90 11.91
C ALA A 153 8.28 9.06 10.82
N ILE A 154 8.58 7.77 10.72
CA ILE A 154 8.00 6.85 9.71
C ILE A 154 7.08 5.83 10.37
N ALA A 155 6.06 5.38 9.63
CA ALA A 155 5.19 4.31 10.07
C ALA A 155 5.96 2.98 10.22
N ARG A 156 5.64 2.19 11.23
CA ARG A 156 6.31 0.94 11.57
C ARG A 156 5.34 -0.23 11.64
N THR A 157 5.89 -1.44 11.61
CA THR A 157 5.12 -2.69 11.69
C THR A 157 4.18 -2.72 12.92
N GLU A 158 4.63 -2.19 14.07
CA GLU A 158 3.83 -2.13 15.31
C GLU A 158 2.57 -1.30 15.12
N GLU A 159 2.68 -0.11 14.56
CA GLU A 159 1.54 0.80 14.32
C GLU A 159 0.56 0.21 13.31
N VAL A 160 1.07 -0.49 12.30
CA VAL A 160 0.24 -1.22 11.34
C VAL A 160 -0.50 -2.37 12.02
N ALA A 161 0.17 -3.13 12.91
CA ALA A 161 -0.42 -4.22 13.66
C ALA A 161 -1.55 -3.74 14.59
N ASP A 162 -1.33 -2.62 15.30
CA ASP A 162 -2.34 -2.02 16.17
C ASP A 162 -3.56 -1.56 15.36
N ALA A 163 -3.34 -0.88 14.21
CA ALA A 163 -4.41 -0.45 13.32
C ALA A 163 -5.22 -1.62 12.73
N LEU A 164 -4.56 -2.74 12.38
CA LEU A 164 -5.23 -3.95 11.92
C LEU A 164 -6.16 -4.53 12.99
N ILE A 165 -5.70 -4.58 14.24
CA ILE A 165 -6.51 -5.08 15.37
C ILE A 165 -7.68 -4.14 15.65
N GLU A 166 -7.48 -2.84 15.55
CA GLU A 166 -8.52 -1.84 15.78
C GLU A 166 -9.61 -1.92 14.72
N ILE A 167 -9.25 -1.88 13.44
CA ILE A 167 -10.21 -1.88 12.33
C ILE A 167 -10.99 -3.21 12.22
N ALA A 168 -10.39 -4.32 12.62
CA ALA A 168 -11.08 -5.61 12.61
C ALA A 168 -12.12 -5.77 13.75
N LYS A 169 -12.02 -4.98 14.82
CA LYS A 169 -12.97 -4.97 15.94
C LYS A 169 -14.15 -4.03 15.74
N ALA A 170 -13.96 -3.06 14.89
CA ALA A 170 -14.94 -2.04 14.57
C ALA A 170 -15.96 -2.59 13.58
#